data_698d9fbd2b521d2800c091c80f1b5e6a
#
_entry.id   698d9fbd2b521d2800c091c80f1b5e6a
#
_cell.length_a   1.000
_cell.length_b   1.000
_cell.length_c   1.000
_cell.angle_alpha   90.00
_cell.angle_beta   90.00
_cell.angle_gamma   90.00
#
_symmetry.space_group_name_H-M   'P 1'
#
loop_
_entity.id
_entity.type
_entity.pdbx_description
1 polymer ?
#
loop_
_entity_poly.entity_id
_entity_poly.type
_entity_poly.pdbx_seq_one_letter_code
_entity_poly.pdbx_strand_id
1 'polypeptide(L)'
;MHVFWHQRDLRIPDNRGLAVAAGDDTVLPVYVVDSDVLSAVGTRQRAFWMAGLRELKRAYRRRGSDLLVRTGPAAEVLSTVLDEFGTDRVYYNEHYRPARRNRQRRVDDALPTASVTDLVLVDPAGLDARYENHSRFYDDWQAHDKRPPVEVADDDSLADFSDPKTAPISRPTSTSRRGYEAARERWERFLADGIDTYADTRDDMRAAVERPVGAVSRMSPYLAAGMVGIRELWRDASERHAAATGDARRNVQKYRYELSWREQSYHLLYYTPTLLTENYKQFPNAIEWENDPDHVAAWKRGETGYSLVDAGMRQLEREGYVHNRPRQNVASFLTKHLLVDWRVGARHFADRLLDHDPAANAAGWQWTASTGTDSVDVRIFDPVAQMSKYDDGADYVTEYVPELRGVPASKIVDWPTLSDAEREELAPDYPHPIVDRNAAYERAQRVFERALGKR
;
A
#
# COMPACT_ATOMS: atom_id res chain seq x y z
N MET A 1 18.39 -3.99 -30.81
CA MET A 1 17.07 -3.82 -30.12
C MET A 1 17.08 -4.59 -28.80
N HIS A 2 16.58 -4.01 -27.73
CA HIS A 2 16.51 -4.66 -26.40
C HIS A 2 15.06 -4.92 -25.98
N VAL A 3 14.85 -5.87 -25.09
CA VAL A 3 13.54 -6.11 -24.44
C VAL A 3 13.47 -5.31 -23.14
N PHE A 4 12.39 -4.54 -22.91
CA PHE A 4 12.07 -4.05 -21.59
C PHE A 4 10.91 -4.83 -20.99
N TRP A 5 11.18 -5.58 -19.92
CA TRP A 5 10.22 -6.42 -19.23
C TRP A 5 9.51 -5.65 -18.11
N HIS A 6 8.31 -5.14 -18.41
CA HIS A 6 7.42 -4.55 -17.40
C HIS A 6 6.96 -5.58 -16.37
N GLN A 7 6.92 -5.17 -15.12
CA GLN A 7 6.44 -6.00 -14.01
C GLN A 7 5.37 -5.26 -13.17
N ARG A 8 5.80 -4.41 -12.22
CA ARG A 8 4.99 -3.57 -11.34
C ARG A 8 5.26 -2.09 -11.61
N ASP A 9 5.55 -1.75 -12.78
CA ASP A 9 5.93 -0.44 -13.27
C ASP A 9 5.07 -0.11 -14.50
N LEU A 10 3.73 -0.06 -14.30
CA LEU A 10 2.74 0.07 -15.37
C LEU A 10 2.66 1.52 -15.87
N ARG A 11 3.81 2.06 -16.28
CA ARG A 11 3.95 3.42 -16.82
C ARG A 11 5.08 3.51 -17.84
N ILE A 12 5.03 4.52 -18.71
CA ILE A 12 6.13 4.94 -19.57
C ILE A 12 6.91 6.09 -18.90
N PRO A 13 6.28 7.22 -18.49
CA PRO A 13 7.00 8.32 -17.84
C PRO A 13 7.68 7.89 -16.55
N ASP A 14 8.82 8.49 -16.23
CA ASP A 14 9.61 8.24 -15.02
C ASP A 14 9.90 6.74 -14.77
N ASN A 15 10.17 5.97 -15.84
CA ASN A 15 10.54 4.56 -15.77
C ASN A 15 12.04 4.41 -16.07
N ARG A 16 12.86 4.25 -15.03
CA ARG A 16 14.31 4.26 -15.14
C ARG A 16 14.86 3.10 -15.98
N GLY A 17 14.36 1.90 -15.79
CA GLY A 17 14.82 0.75 -16.56
C GLY A 17 14.45 0.86 -18.03
N LEU A 18 13.27 1.40 -18.35
CA LEU A 18 12.88 1.68 -19.72
C LEU A 18 13.76 2.77 -20.32
N ALA A 19 14.04 3.85 -19.57
CA ALA A 19 14.92 4.94 -20.04
C ALA A 19 16.36 4.46 -20.30
N VAL A 20 16.91 3.58 -19.45
CA VAL A 20 18.24 3.00 -19.68
C VAL A 20 18.24 2.12 -20.91
N ALA A 21 17.25 1.23 -21.07
CA ALA A 21 17.14 0.37 -22.24
C ALA A 21 17.01 1.18 -23.54
N ALA A 22 16.22 2.25 -23.53
CA ALA A 22 15.99 3.14 -24.67
C ALA A 22 17.23 4.03 -25.00
N GLY A 23 18.09 4.29 -24.02
CA GLY A 23 19.36 5.00 -24.22
C GLY A 23 20.44 4.13 -24.85
N ASP A 24 20.33 2.80 -24.71
CA ASP A 24 21.29 1.86 -25.28
C ASP A 24 20.92 1.45 -26.72
N ASP A 25 19.62 1.21 -27.01
CA ASP A 25 19.12 0.82 -28.33
C ASP A 25 17.58 0.92 -28.37
N THR A 26 16.97 0.63 -29.53
CA THR A 26 15.52 0.52 -29.69
C THR A 26 14.94 -0.54 -28.74
N VAL A 27 13.78 -0.25 -28.11
CA VAL A 27 13.20 -1.09 -27.07
C VAL A 27 11.90 -1.72 -27.51
N LEU A 28 11.78 -3.04 -27.32
CA LEU A 28 10.56 -3.82 -27.40
C LEU A 28 9.93 -3.93 -26.00
N PRO A 29 8.78 -3.26 -25.72
CA PRO A 29 8.13 -3.37 -24.42
C PRO A 29 7.37 -4.69 -24.29
N VAL A 30 7.62 -5.42 -23.20
CA VAL A 30 7.03 -6.74 -22.94
C VAL A 30 6.39 -6.79 -21.56
N TYR A 31 5.23 -7.43 -21.46
CA TYR A 31 4.60 -7.80 -20.19
C TYR A 31 4.30 -9.30 -20.17
N VAL A 32 4.78 -10.00 -19.15
CA VAL A 32 4.54 -11.44 -18.98
C VAL A 32 3.43 -11.64 -17.93
N VAL A 33 2.30 -12.17 -18.40
CA VAL A 33 1.19 -12.62 -17.55
C VAL A 33 1.56 -13.98 -16.97
N ASP A 34 1.99 -13.97 -15.72
CA ASP A 34 2.43 -15.16 -14.99
C ASP A 34 1.35 -15.56 -13.98
N SER A 35 0.83 -16.79 -14.11
CA SER A 35 -0.25 -17.30 -13.25
C SER A 35 0.15 -17.32 -11.77
N ASP A 36 1.40 -17.62 -11.45
CA ASP A 36 1.89 -17.68 -10.08
C ASP A 36 1.91 -16.30 -9.42
N VAL A 37 2.25 -15.27 -10.22
CA VAL A 37 2.17 -13.88 -9.73
C VAL A 37 0.73 -13.45 -9.53
N LEU A 38 -0.16 -13.77 -10.48
CA LEU A 38 -1.56 -13.34 -10.42
C LEU A 38 -2.38 -14.07 -9.36
N SER A 39 -2.09 -15.33 -9.07
CA SER A 39 -2.76 -16.10 -8.02
C SER A 39 -2.48 -15.56 -6.62
N ALA A 40 -1.32 -14.94 -6.42
CA ALA A 40 -0.91 -14.33 -5.16
C ALA A 40 -1.41 -12.89 -4.96
N VAL A 41 -2.28 -12.39 -5.85
CA VAL A 41 -2.82 -11.02 -5.83
C VAL A 41 -4.33 -11.07 -5.63
N GLY A 42 -4.85 -10.29 -4.67
CA GLY A 42 -6.28 -10.17 -4.41
C GLY A 42 -7.08 -9.79 -5.66
N THR A 43 -8.29 -10.29 -5.78
CA THR A 43 -9.12 -10.15 -7.00
C THR A 43 -9.31 -8.68 -7.41
N ARG A 44 -9.55 -7.78 -6.45
CA ARG A 44 -9.73 -6.34 -6.72
C ARG A 44 -8.45 -5.69 -7.22
N GLN A 45 -7.31 -5.98 -6.58
CA GLN A 45 -6.01 -5.46 -7.00
C GLN A 45 -5.62 -5.99 -8.38
N ARG A 46 -5.86 -7.28 -8.65
CA ARG A 46 -5.65 -7.87 -9.97
C ARG A 46 -6.46 -7.18 -11.06
N ALA A 47 -7.76 -6.93 -10.82
CA ALA A 47 -8.61 -6.18 -11.74
C ALA A 47 -8.09 -4.76 -12.00
N PHE A 48 -7.59 -4.09 -10.95
CA PHE A 48 -6.98 -2.77 -11.04
C PHE A 48 -5.69 -2.80 -11.90
N TRP A 49 -4.81 -3.78 -11.68
CA TRP A 49 -3.58 -3.94 -12.48
C TRP A 49 -3.88 -4.24 -13.95
N MET A 50 -4.82 -5.15 -14.22
CA MET A 50 -5.19 -5.49 -15.61
C MET A 50 -5.81 -4.27 -16.35
N ALA A 51 -6.50 -3.41 -15.64
CA ALA A 51 -6.98 -2.16 -16.21
C ALA A 51 -5.82 -1.18 -16.51
N GLY A 52 -4.84 -1.05 -15.60
CA GLY A 52 -3.63 -0.27 -15.82
C GLY A 52 -2.77 -0.81 -16.97
N LEU A 53 -2.65 -2.12 -17.08
CA LEU A 53 -1.92 -2.76 -18.18
C LEU A 53 -2.55 -2.43 -19.55
N ARG A 54 -3.88 -2.35 -19.63
CA ARG A 54 -4.56 -1.92 -20.87
C ARG A 54 -4.26 -0.47 -21.21
N GLU A 55 -4.24 0.41 -20.22
CA GLU A 55 -3.89 1.82 -20.44
C GLU A 55 -2.42 1.96 -20.85
N LEU A 56 -1.51 1.18 -20.24
CA LEU A 56 -0.12 1.12 -20.67
C LEU A 56 0.01 0.69 -22.13
N LYS A 57 -0.70 -0.38 -22.53
CA LYS A 57 -0.71 -0.82 -23.94
C LYS A 57 -1.24 0.27 -24.88
N ARG A 58 -2.29 0.99 -24.48
CA ARG A 58 -2.80 2.15 -25.25
C ARG A 58 -1.78 3.29 -25.31
N ALA A 59 -1.04 3.52 -24.22
CA ALA A 59 0.00 4.55 -24.18
C ALA A 59 1.13 4.26 -25.17
N TYR A 60 1.59 3.02 -25.27
CA TYR A 60 2.55 2.61 -26.30
C TYR A 60 2.00 2.79 -27.71
N ARG A 61 0.74 2.41 -27.97
CA ARG A 61 0.10 2.60 -29.29
C ARG A 61 0.00 4.05 -29.71
N ARG A 62 -0.23 4.97 -28.78
CA ARG A 62 -0.21 6.41 -29.08
C ARG A 62 1.18 6.94 -29.48
N ARG A 63 2.23 6.20 -29.15
CA ARG A 63 3.63 6.50 -29.46
C ARG A 63 4.17 5.71 -30.68
N GLY A 64 3.29 5.12 -31.51
CA GLY A 64 3.71 4.35 -32.67
C GLY A 64 4.27 2.96 -32.39
N SER A 65 4.22 2.49 -31.13
CA SER A 65 4.67 1.16 -30.72
C SER A 65 3.52 0.30 -30.23
N ASP A 66 3.76 -0.83 -29.60
CA ASP A 66 2.77 -1.63 -28.87
C ASP A 66 3.38 -2.24 -27.61
N LEU A 67 2.60 -2.82 -26.73
CA LEU A 67 3.05 -3.64 -25.63
C LEU A 67 2.81 -5.11 -25.96
N LEU A 68 3.90 -5.88 -26.04
CA LEU A 68 3.84 -7.31 -26.24
C LEU A 68 3.38 -8.00 -24.96
N VAL A 69 2.21 -8.66 -24.99
CA VAL A 69 1.67 -9.36 -23.83
C VAL A 69 1.67 -10.86 -24.09
N ARG A 70 2.39 -11.62 -23.27
CA ARG A 70 2.50 -13.07 -23.36
C ARG A 70 2.16 -13.73 -22.03
N THR A 71 1.74 -14.97 -22.06
CA THR A 71 1.37 -15.74 -20.85
C THR A 71 2.31 -16.92 -20.67
N GLY A 72 2.78 -17.14 -19.45
CA GLY A 72 3.63 -18.28 -19.10
C GLY A 72 4.71 -17.93 -18.08
N PRO A 73 5.63 -18.88 -17.78
CA PRO A 73 6.80 -18.64 -16.97
C PRO A 73 7.71 -17.57 -17.61
N ALA A 74 8.16 -16.60 -16.80
CA ALA A 74 8.84 -15.42 -17.36
C ALA A 74 10.12 -15.77 -18.15
N ALA A 75 10.96 -16.67 -17.63
CA ALA A 75 12.21 -17.03 -18.30
C ALA A 75 11.97 -17.67 -19.68
N GLU A 76 11.01 -18.59 -19.78
CA GLU A 76 10.67 -19.26 -21.03
C GLU A 76 10.06 -18.29 -22.04
N VAL A 77 9.13 -17.45 -21.58
CA VAL A 77 8.48 -16.45 -22.44
C VAL A 77 9.49 -15.44 -22.96
N LEU A 78 10.35 -14.92 -22.10
CA LEU A 78 11.37 -13.93 -22.50
C LEU A 78 12.42 -14.53 -23.43
N SER A 79 12.84 -15.78 -23.20
CA SER A 79 13.71 -16.52 -24.15
C SER A 79 13.08 -16.60 -25.54
N THR A 80 11.81 -17.01 -25.61
CA THR A 80 11.08 -17.08 -26.88
C THR A 80 10.97 -15.70 -27.55
N VAL A 81 10.77 -14.64 -26.78
CA VAL A 81 10.72 -13.27 -27.30
C VAL A 81 12.09 -12.81 -27.84
N LEU A 82 13.19 -13.11 -27.13
CA LEU A 82 14.53 -12.79 -27.63
C LEU A 82 14.78 -13.46 -29.00
N ASP A 83 14.43 -14.74 -29.14
CA ASP A 83 14.58 -15.49 -30.38
C ASP A 83 13.64 -14.96 -31.51
N GLU A 84 12.37 -14.71 -31.18
CA GLU A 84 11.33 -14.24 -32.16
C GLU A 84 11.70 -12.88 -32.77
N PHE A 85 12.26 -11.97 -31.97
CA PHE A 85 12.53 -10.59 -32.39
C PHE A 85 14.02 -10.33 -32.66
N GLY A 86 14.90 -11.31 -32.50
CA GLY A 86 16.35 -11.17 -32.71
C GLY A 86 16.97 -10.17 -31.74
N THR A 87 16.52 -10.16 -30.50
CA THR A 87 17.01 -9.28 -29.43
C THR A 87 18.00 -10.03 -28.53
N ASP A 88 18.89 -9.32 -27.86
CA ASP A 88 20.02 -9.93 -27.14
C ASP A 88 20.01 -9.72 -25.63
N ARG A 89 19.16 -8.81 -25.11
CA ARG A 89 19.15 -8.48 -23.69
C ARG A 89 17.78 -8.08 -23.18
N VAL A 90 17.51 -8.43 -21.92
CA VAL A 90 16.29 -8.06 -21.17
C VAL A 90 16.64 -7.03 -20.10
N TYR A 91 16.02 -5.86 -20.17
CA TYR A 91 16.06 -4.83 -19.11
C TYR A 91 14.81 -4.92 -18.25
N TYR A 92 14.95 -4.68 -16.95
CA TYR A 92 13.81 -4.61 -16.04
C TYR A 92 14.11 -3.77 -14.80
N ASN A 93 13.06 -3.34 -14.09
CA ASN A 93 13.18 -2.68 -12.80
C ASN A 93 13.22 -3.71 -11.66
N GLU A 94 14.16 -3.55 -10.74
CA GLU A 94 14.32 -4.42 -9.57
C GLU A 94 13.10 -4.40 -8.65
N HIS A 95 12.88 -5.53 -7.98
CA HIS A 95 11.81 -5.66 -7.00
C HIS A 95 12.31 -6.31 -5.72
N TYR A 96 11.85 -5.84 -4.55
CA TYR A 96 12.36 -6.30 -3.26
C TYR A 96 11.55 -7.45 -2.64
N ARG A 97 10.32 -7.72 -3.10
CA ARG A 97 9.52 -8.86 -2.63
C ARG A 97 10.22 -10.19 -2.98
N PRO A 98 10.45 -11.11 -2.01
CA PRO A 98 11.19 -12.35 -2.24
C PRO A 98 10.70 -13.18 -3.44
N ALA A 99 9.38 -13.38 -3.57
CA ALA A 99 8.83 -14.15 -4.71
C ALA A 99 9.14 -13.49 -6.06
N ARG A 100 9.16 -12.15 -6.17
CA ARG A 100 9.52 -11.44 -7.39
C ARG A 100 11.03 -11.47 -7.64
N ARG A 101 11.85 -11.31 -6.60
CA ARG A 101 13.31 -11.48 -6.71
C ARG A 101 13.70 -12.88 -7.17
N ASN A 102 13.01 -13.92 -6.68
CA ASN A 102 13.22 -15.28 -7.13
C ASN A 102 12.85 -15.48 -8.61
N ARG A 103 11.78 -14.80 -9.05
CA ARG A 103 11.37 -14.79 -10.47
C ARG A 103 12.40 -14.07 -11.35
N GLN A 104 12.89 -12.91 -10.90
CA GLN A 104 13.95 -12.15 -11.59
C GLN A 104 15.23 -12.99 -11.69
N ARG A 105 15.71 -13.59 -10.59
CA ARG A 105 16.88 -14.46 -10.60
C ARG A 105 16.77 -15.62 -11.61
N ARG A 106 15.60 -16.24 -11.73
CA ARG A 106 15.40 -17.30 -12.77
C ARG A 106 15.54 -16.76 -14.18
N VAL A 107 15.22 -15.52 -14.42
CA VAL A 107 15.44 -14.84 -15.72
C VAL A 107 16.93 -14.52 -15.88
N ASP A 108 17.58 -13.99 -14.84
CA ASP A 108 19.02 -13.67 -14.84
C ASP A 108 19.90 -14.90 -15.07
N ASP A 109 19.51 -16.04 -14.47
CA ASP A 109 20.23 -17.32 -14.65
C ASP A 109 20.10 -17.90 -16.09
N ALA A 110 19.04 -17.52 -16.81
CA ALA A 110 18.71 -18.08 -18.11
C ALA A 110 19.06 -17.17 -19.29
N LEU A 111 19.10 -15.84 -19.10
CA LEU A 111 19.17 -14.85 -20.18
C LEU A 111 20.14 -13.71 -19.83
N PRO A 112 20.74 -13.04 -20.82
CA PRO A 112 21.42 -11.78 -20.61
C PRO A 112 20.47 -10.70 -20.11
N THR A 113 20.68 -10.15 -18.92
CA THR A 113 19.81 -9.16 -18.30
C THR A 113 20.58 -7.90 -17.85
N ALA A 114 19.82 -6.83 -17.62
CA ALA A 114 20.25 -5.65 -16.90
C ALA A 114 19.12 -5.13 -16.01
N SER A 115 19.37 -5.03 -14.72
CA SER A 115 18.38 -4.54 -13.73
C SER A 115 18.67 -3.10 -13.31
N VAL A 116 17.61 -2.36 -12.96
CA VAL A 116 17.70 -0.95 -12.57
C VAL A 116 16.85 -0.70 -11.32
N THR A 117 17.39 0.01 -10.34
CA THR A 117 16.65 0.48 -9.17
C THR A 117 15.69 1.60 -9.58
N ASP A 118 14.38 1.36 -9.46
CA ASP A 118 13.31 2.29 -9.86
C ASP A 118 12.28 2.56 -8.75
N LEU A 119 12.08 1.60 -7.86
CA LEU A 119 10.96 1.54 -6.93
C LEU A 119 10.99 2.59 -5.81
N VAL A 120 12.16 3.14 -5.51
CA VAL A 120 12.46 3.99 -4.36
C VAL A 120 13.19 5.27 -4.77
N LEU A 121 13.14 6.29 -3.91
CA LEU A 121 13.87 7.56 -4.07
C LEU A 121 15.35 7.43 -3.74
N VAL A 122 15.67 6.67 -2.69
CA VAL A 122 17.03 6.37 -2.25
C VAL A 122 17.24 4.87 -2.29
N ASP A 123 18.34 4.44 -2.90
CA ASP A 123 18.69 3.03 -2.96
C ASP A 123 18.95 2.49 -1.54
N PRO A 124 18.23 1.44 -1.09
CA PRO A 124 18.46 0.88 0.24
C PRO A 124 19.91 0.44 0.47
N ALA A 125 20.62 0.01 -0.57
CA ALA A 125 22.02 -0.40 -0.46
C ALA A 125 22.97 0.76 -0.07
N GLY A 126 22.56 2.00 -0.25
CA GLY A 126 23.29 3.19 0.17
C GLY A 126 23.00 3.66 1.60
N LEU A 127 22.08 3.00 2.29
CA LEU A 127 21.64 3.33 3.65
C LEU A 127 22.11 2.26 4.63
N ASP A 128 22.18 2.61 5.93
CA ASP A 128 22.49 1.65 6.98
C ASP A 128 21.48 0.49 7.01
N ALA A 129 21.96 -0.73 7.23
CA ALA A 129 21.10 -1.92 7.21
C ALA A 129 20.02 -1.95 8.29
N ARG A 130 20.21 -1.22 9.38
CA ARG A 130 19.30 -1.17 10.52
C ARG A 130 19.21 0.23 11.11
N TYR A 131 17.99 0.62 11.45
CA TYR A 131 17.69 1.84 12.19
C TYR A 131 16.90 1.49 13.45
N GLU A 132 17.17 2.18 14.53
CA GLU A 132 16.48 2.01 15.82
C GLU A 132 14.97 2.36 15.68
N ASN A 133 14.68 3.42 14.95
CA ASN A 133 13.32 3.91 14.71
C ASN A 133 13.23 4.70 13.38
N HIS A 134 12.02 5.11 13.02
CA HIS A 134 11.79 5.88 11.80
C HIS A 134 12.52 7.23 11.78
N SER A 135 12.66 7.92 12.89
CA SER A 135 13.33 9.23 12.92
C SER A 135 14.80 9.11 12.49
N ARG A 136 15.51 8.07 12.98
CA ARG A 136 16.90 7.81 12.56
C ARG A 136 17.00 7.43 11.09
N PHE A 137 16.08 6.61 10.60
CA PHE A 137 15.97 6.34 9.17
C PHE A 137 15.71 7.61 8.37
N TYR A 138 14.77 8.45 8.82
CA TYR A 138 14.40 9.67 8.12
C TYR A 138 15.55 10.67 8.03
N ASP A 139 16.31 10.86 9.10
CA ASP A 139 17.45 11.76 9.14
C ASP A 139 18.52 11.35 8.11
N ASP A 140 18.89 10.06 8.06
CA ASP A 140 19.84 9.53 7.09
C ASP A 140 19.28 9.55 5.68
N TRP A 141 18.06 9.03 5.48
CA TRP A 141 17.37 9.08 4.19
C TRP A 141 17.23 10.50 3.64
N GLN A 142 16.97 11.50 4.49
CA GLN A 142 16.85 12.90 4.09
C GLN A 142 18.19 13.49 3.64
N ALA A 143 19.29 13.06 4.23
CA ALA A 143 20.63 13.51 3.87
C ALA A 143 21.07 13.05 2.47
N HIS A 144 20.48 11.97 1.96
CA HIS A 144 20.77 11.47 0.62
C HIS A 144 20.01 12.25 -0.46
N ASP A 145 20.66 12.51 -1.59
CA ASP A 145 20.04 13.10 -2.76
C ASP A 145 18.91 12.20 -3.30
N LYS A 146 17.78 12.82 -3.62
CA LYS A 146 16.65 12.12 -4.24
C LYS A 146 16.83 12.17 -5.76
N ARG A 147 16.85 10.98 -6.37
CA ARG A 147 16.95 10.86 -7.83
C ARG A 147 15.80 11.62 -8.49
N PRO A 148 16.07 12.50 -9.49
CA PRO A 148 15.00 13.17 -10.22
C PRO A 148 14.18 12.18 -11.07
N PRO A 149 12.94 12.55 -11.48
CA PRO A 149 12.24 11.85 -12.53
C PRO A 149 13.08 11.76 -13.79
N VAL A 150 12.94 10.67 -14.54
CA VAL A 150 13.61 10.47 -15.82
C VAL A 150 12.63 10.65 -16.97
N GLU A 151 13.09 11.29 -18.04
CA GLU A 151 12.41 11.26 -19.32
C GLU A 151 12.77 9.95 -20.01
N VAL A 152 11.75 9.24 -20.48
CA VAL A 152 11.96 8.11 -21.38
C VAL A 152 12.23 8.71 -22.76
N ALA A 153 13.26 8.21 -23.42
CA ALA A 153 13.70 8.67 -24.72
C ALA A 153 12.54 8.77 -25.74
N ASP A 154 12.79 9.46 -26.83
CA ASP A 154 11.83 9.79 -27.88
C ASP A 154 11.10 8.56 -28.43
N ASP A 155 9.97 8.76 -29.09
CA ASP A 155 9.15 7.70 -29.66
C ASP A 155 9.93 6.81 -30.66
N ASP A 156 10.95 7.37 -31.31
CA ASP A 156 11.86 6.65 -32.22
C ASP A 156 12.73 5.58 -31.52
N SER A 157 12.87 5.65 -30.19
CA SER A 157 13.57 4.64 -29.39
C SER A 157 12.68 3.43 -29.03
N LEU A 158 11.39 3.46 -29.38
CA LEU A 158 10.47 2.35 -29.20
C LEU A 158 10.31 1.56 -30.48
N ALA A 159 10.31 0.23 -30.38
CA ALA A 159 10.13 -0.62 -31.56
C ALA A 159 8.80 -0.36 -32.24
N ASP A 160 8.83 -0.15 -33.57
CA ASP A 160 7.63 -0.07 -34.42
C ASP A 160 7.13 -1.48 -34.67
N PHE A 161 6.09 -1.86 -33.96
CA PHE A 161 5.42 -3.15 -34.15
C PHE A 161 3.97 -3.09 -33.70
N SER A 162 3.18 -4.04 -34.18
CA SER A 162 1.80 -4.28 -33.75
C SER A 162 1.64 -5.73 -33.35
N ASP A 163 1.10 -6.00 -32.18
CA ASP A 163 0.86 -7.36 -31.70
C ASP A 163 -0.62 -7.77 -31.86
N PRO A 164 -0.95 -8.51 -32.93
CA PRO A 164 -2.31 -9.01 -33.14
C PRO A 164 -2.68 -10.17 -32.22
N LYS A 165 -1.66 -10.84 -31.61
CA LYS A 165 -1.81 -12.04 -30.76
C LYS A 165 -1.91 -11.71 -29.26
N THR A 166 -2.26 -10.47 -28.91
CA THR A 166 -2.33 -10.07 -27.50
C THR A 166 -3.19 -11.04 -26.69
N ALA A 167 -2.60 -11.62 -25.65
CA ALA A 167 -3.35 -12.37 -24.66
C ALA A 167 -4.52 -11.50 -24.15
N PRO A 168 -5.75 -12.03 -24.02
CA PRO A 168 -6.92 -11.24 -23.64
C PRO A 168 -6.70 -10.66 -22.26
N ILE A 169 -6.44 -9.35 -22.19
CA ILE A 169 -6.44 -8.62 -20.94
C ILE A 169 -7.91 -8.47 -20.53
N SER A 170 -8.31 -9.14 -19.43
CA SER A 170 -9.70 -9.18 -18.95
C SER A 170 -10.34 -7.78 -18.92
N ARG A 171 -11.58 -7.62 -19.40
CA ARG A 171 -12.28 -6.33 -19.33
C ARG A 171 -12.54 -5.93 -17.86
N PRO A 172 -12.36 -4.65 -17.47
CA PRO A 172 -12.68 -4.23 -16.12
C PRO A 172 -14.18 -4.27 -15.89
N THR A 173 -14.57 -4.66 -14.70
CA THR A 173 -15.95 -4.55 -14.21
C THR A 173 -16.30 -3.13 -13.72
N SER A 174 -15.32 -2.20 -13.67
CA SER A 174 -15.47 -0.82 -13.19
C SER A 174 -15.19 0.19 -14.30
N THR A 175 -16.00 1.24 -14.39
CA THR A 175 -15.87 2.37 -15.33
C THR A 175 -14.83 3.40 -14.94
N SER A 176 -14.23 3.31 -13.73
CA SER A 176 -13.25 4.29 -13.26
C SER A 176 -11.94 4.21 -14.04
N ARG A 177 -11.43 5.38 -14.47
CA ARG A 177 -10.14 5.52 -15.16
C ARG A 177 -9.00 4.93 -14.33
N ARG A 178 -8.04 4.28 -14.99
CA ARG A 178 -6.83 3.69 -14.43
C ARG A 178 -5.62 4.08 -15.28
N GLY A 179 -4.42 3.72 -14.83
CA GLY A 179 -3.18 4.01 -15.54
C GLY A 179 -2.58 5.35 -15.16
N TYR A 180 -1.54 5.74 -15.91
CA TYR A 180 -0.73 6.93 -15.62
C TYR A 180 -1.56 8.22 -15.62
N GLU A 181 -2.34 8.47 -16.67
CA GLU A 181 -3.14 9.71 -16.78
C GLU A 181 -4.11 9.89 -15.62
N ALA A 182 -4.78 8.82 -15.21
CA ALA A 182 -5.69 8.87 -14.06
C ALA A 182 -4.94 9.07 -12.72
N ALA A 183 -3.72 8.56 -12.62
CA ALA A 183 -2.86 8.82 -11.47
C ALA A 183 -2.45 10.29 -11.41
N ARG A 184 -2.03 10.88 -12.56
CA ARG A 184 -1.65 12.29 -12.67
C ARG A 184 -2.81 13.22 -12.38
N GLU A 185 -3.98 12.98 -12.97
CA GLU A 185 -5.21 13.76 -12.70
C GLU A 185 -5.55 13.79 -11.19
N ARG A 186 -5.46 12.64 -10.53
CA ARG A 186 -5.67 12.54 -9.08
C ARG A 186 -4.62 13.30 -8.28
N TRP A 187 -3.37 13.17 -8.66
CA TRP A 187 -2.26 13.84 -8.02
C TRP A 187 -2.35 15.35 -8.15
N GLU A 188 -2.61 15.86 -9.35
CA GLU A 188 -2.79 17.28 -9.63
C GLU A 188 -3.96 17.88 -8.85
N ARG A 189 -5.06 17.16 -8.75
CA ARG A 189 -6.18 17.56 -7.89
C ARG A 189 -5.76 17.66 -6.42
N PHE A 190 -4.99 16.70 -5.91
CA PHE A 190 -4.51 16.77 -4.53
C PHE A 190 -3.51 17.90 -4.32
N LEU A 191 -2.63 18.17 -5.29
CA LEU A 191 -1.71 19.31 -5.24
C LEU A 191 -2.47 20.65 -5.22
N ALA A 192 -3.58 20.76 -5.95
CA ALA A 192 -4.38 21.98 -5.99
C ALA A 192 -5.22 22.19 -4.71
N ASP A 193 -5.84 21.13 -4.19
CA ASP A 193 -6.92 21.25 -3.23
C ASP A 193 -6.59 20.68 -1.84
N GLY A 194 -5.50 19.96 -1.66
CA GLY A 194 -5.29 19.18 -0.45
C GLY A 194 -3.91 19.24 0.20
N ILE A 195 -2.83 19.36 -0.58
CA ILE A 195 -1.48 19.21 -0.03
C ILE A 195 -1.13 20.31 0.98
N ASP A 196 -1.66 21.51 0.80
CA ASP A 196 -1.43 22.69 1.65
C ASP A 196 -2.16 22.61 3.00
N THR A 197 -3.08 21.66 3.17
CA THR A 197 -3.83 21.40 4.41
C THR A 197 -3.60 20.00 4.97
N TYR A 198 -2.72 19.23 4.36
CA TYR A 198 -2.58 17.79 4.59
C TYR A 198 -2.30 17.42 6.06
N ALA A 199 -1.42 18.12 6.77
CA ALA A 199 -1.12 17.81 8.16
C ALA A 199 -2.35 18.01 9.08
N ASP A 200 -3.22 18.92 8.71
CA ASP A 200 -4.42 19.27 9.46
C ASP A 200 -5.60 18.34 9.13
N THR A 201 -5.69 17.88 7.88
CA THR A 201 -6.82 17.07 7.38
C THR A 201 -6.58 15.56 7.37
N ARG A 202 -5.31 15.11 7.36
CA ARG A 202 -4.95 13.70 7.22
C ARG A 202 -5.52 12.76 8.28
N ASP A 203 -5.83 13.26 9.44
CA ASP A 203 -6.37 12.52 10.58
C ASP A 203 -7.82 12.92 10.90
N ASP A 204 -8.40 13.87 10.17
CA ASP A 204 -9.79 14.30 10.28
C ASP A 204 -10.70 13.35 9.51
N MET A 205 -11.50 12.57 10.24
CA MET A 205 -12.35 11.55 9.64
C MET A 205 -13.55 12.14 8.91
N ARG A 206 -14.08 13.28 9.33
CA ARG A 206 -15.10 14.01 8.60
C ARG A 206 -14.57 14.49 7.24
N ALA A 207 -13.39 15.11 7.22
CA ALA A 207 -12.75 15.51 5.96
C ALA A 207 -12.47 14.30 5.04
N ALA A 208 -12.14 13.14 5.60
CA ALA A 208 -11.92 11.91 4.85
C ALA A 208 -13.18 11.39 4.12
N VAL A 209 -14.38 11.70 4.65
CA VAL A 209 -15.68 11.40 4.03
C VAL A 209 -16.10 12.49 3.04
N GLU A 210 -16.08 13.74 3.46
CA GLU A 210 -16.56 14.87 2.65
C GLU A 210 -15.66 15.16 1.44
N ARG A 211 -14.34 15.00 1.60
CA ARG A 211 -13.33 15.30 0.58
C ARG A 211 -12.29 14.18 0.50
N PRO A 212 -12.66 12.96 0.07
CA PRO A 212 -11.77 11.79 0.12
C PRO A 212 -10.47 11.94 -0.67
N VAL A 213 -10.47 12.77 -1.73
CA VAL A 213 -9.27 13.29 -2.40
C VAL A 213 -9.21 14.78 -2.11
N GLY A 214 -8.28 15.18 -1.26
CA GLY A 214 -8.18 16.52 -0.68
C GLY A 214 -7.80 16.40 0.80
N ALA A 215 -8.52 15.63 1.59
CA ALA A 215 -8.07 15.29 2.94
C ALA A 215 -6.78 14.44 2.93
N VAL A 216 -6.72 13.47 2.01
CA VAL A 216 -5.52 12.66 1.70
C VAL A 216 -5.40 12.45 0.19
N SER A 217 -4.21 12.12 -0.30
CA SER A 217 -3.97 12.00 -1.75
C SER A 217 -4.63 10.78 -2.41
N ARG A 218 -4.88 9.71 -1.67
CA ARG A 218 -5.30 8.39 -2.19
C ARG A 218 -4.45 7.89 -3.37
N MET A 219 -3.14 8.19 -3.36
CA MET A 219 -2.20 7.77 -4.41
C MET A 219 -1.69 6.34 -4.23
N SER A 220 -1.92 5.71 -3.08
CA SER A 220 -1.41 4.38 -2.75
C SER A 220 -1.72 3.28 -3.79
N PRO A 221 -2.94 3.18 -4.40
CA PRO A 221 -3.19 2.17 -5.43
C PRO A 221 -2.33 2.34 -6.69
N TYR A 222 -2.11 3.59 -7.11
CA TYR A 222 -1.31 3.90 -8.30
C TYR A 222 0.18 3.65 -8.06
N LEU A 223 0.70 4.04 -6.88
CA LEU A 223 2.06 3.72 -6.46
C LEU A 223 2.27 2.21 -6.29
N ALA A 224 1.28 1.50 -5.71
CA ALA A 224 1.34 0.05 -5.54
C ALA A 224 1.39 -0.70 -6.87
N ALA A 225 0.76 -0.19 -7.92
CA ALA A 225 0.78 -0.75 -9.27
C ALA A 225 1.89 -0.17 -10.17
N GLY A 226 2.64 0.83 -9.68
CA GLY A 226 3.66 1.54 -10.46
C GLY A 226 3.11 2.29 -11.66
N MET A 227 1.85 2.74 -11.57
CA MET A 227 1.20 3.56 -12.59
C MET A 227 1.66 5.02 -12.58
N VAL A 228 2.38 5.43 -11.53
CA VAL A 228 3.06 6.71 -11.40
C VAL A 228 4.37 6.50 -10.66
N GLY A 229 5.40 7.26 -11.01
CA GLY A 229 6.71 7.22 -10.35
C GLY A 229 6.69 7.95 -9.02
N ILE A 230 7.40 7.41 -8.03
CA ILE A 230 7.55 8.08 -6.72
C ILE A 230 8.35 9.39 -6.86
N ARG A 231 9.26 9.46 -7.84
CA ARG A 231 10.09 10.64 -8.09
C ARG A 231 9.30 11.83 -8.61
N GLU A 232 8.24 11.59 -9.40
CA GLU A 232 7.32 12.64 -9.84
C GLU A 232 6.58 13.25 -8.64
N LEU A 233 6.02 12.41 -7.77
CA LEU A 233 5.33 12.89 -6.57
C LEU A 233 6.27 13.66 -5.63
N TRP A 234 7.50 13.17 -5.49
CA TRP A 234 8.52 13.83 -4.68
C TRP A 234 8.94 15.17 -5.25
N ARG A 235 9.19 15.25 -6.55
CA ARG A 235 9.54 16.50 -7.26
C ARG A 235 8.44 17.53 -7.08
N ASP A 236 7.21 17.18 -7.44
CA ASP A 236 6.08 18.09 -7.41
C ASP A 236 5.79 18.59 -5.98
N ALA A 237 5.84 17.68 -4.97
CA ALA A 237 5.73 18.05 -3.56
C ALA A 237 6.90 18.92 -3.08
N SER A 238 8.12 18.70 -3.61
CA SER A 238 9.30 19.48 -3.23
C SER A 238 9.25 20.89 -3.85
N GLU A 239 8.81 21.02 -5.08
CA GLU A 239 8.57 22.31 -5.74
C GLU A 239 7.47 23.09 -4.98
N ARG A 240 6.37 22.44 -4.62
CA ARG A 240 5.32 23.06 -3.80
C ARG A 240 5.84 23.49 -2.43
N HIS A 241 6.64 22.64 -1.76
CA HIS A 241 7.28 22.98 -0.50
C HIS A 241 8.19 24.22 -0.59
N ALA A 242 8.97 24.31 -1.67
CA ALA A 242 9.86 25.46 -1.90
C ALA A 242 9.09 26.76 -2.11
N ALA A 243 7.95 26.70 -2.82
CA ALA A 243 7.07 27.86 -3.08
C ALA A 243 6.18 28.23 -1.90
N ALA A 244 5.88 27.30 -0.97
CA ALA A 244 4.97 27.51 0.15
C ALA A 244 5.64 28.21 1.34
N THR A 245 4.85 28.93 2.13
CA THR A 245 5.25 29.57 3.39
C THR A 245 4.26 29.22 4.53
N GLY A 246 4.64 29.50 5.77
CA GLY A 246 3.77 29.31 6.94
C GLY A 246 3.21 27.89 7.06
N ASP A 247 1.91 27.79 7.31
CA ASP A 247 1.22 26.50 7.52
C ASP A 247 1.21 25.62 6.28
N ALA A 248 1.05 26.20 5.08
CA ALA A 248 1.12 25.44 3.84
C ALA A 248 2.47 24.70 3.71
N ARG A 249 3.59 25.37 4.01
CA ARG A 249 4.92 24.73 3.98
C ARG A 249 5.02 23.58 4.97
N ARG A 250 4.50 23.74 6.20
CA ARG A 250 4.45 22.69 7.23
C ARG A 250 3.62 21.50 6.74
N ASN A 251 2.48 21.75 6.13
CA ASN A 251 1.58 20.74 5.59
C ASN A 251 2.26 19.91 4.46
N VAL A 252 2.89 20.58 3.51
CA VAL A 252 3.62 19.92 2.42
C VAL A 252 4.82 19.12 2.97
N GLN A 253 5.55 19.67 3.95
CA GLN A 253 6.64 18.93 4.61
C GLN A 253 6.13 17.65 5.29
N LYS A 254 4.94 17.71 5.91
CA LYS A 254 4.32 16.51 6.49
C LYS A 254 3.98 15.45 5.44
N TYR A 255 3.50 15.84 4.27
CA TYR A 255 3.28 14.89 3.16
C TYR A 255 4.59 14.24 2.70
N ARG A 256 5.66 15.02 2.52
CA ARG A 256 7.00 14.51 2.17
C ARG A 256 7.54 13.53 3.23
N TYR A 257 7.30 13.83 4.50
CA TYR A 257 7.64 12.94 5.60
C TYR A 257 6.88 11.60 5.52
N GLU A 258 5.60 11.61 5.12
CA GLU A 258 4.84 10.35 4.96
C GLU A 258 5.36 9.48 3.80
N LEU A 259 5.94 10.07 2.76
CA LEU A 259 6.60 9.30 1.71
C LEU A 259 7.81 8.51 2.24
N SER A 260 8.52 9.02 3.25
CA SER A 260 9.66 8.31 3.85
C SER A 260 9.24 7.03 4.61
N TRP A 261 8.02 6.95 5.13
CA TRP A 261 7.50 5.70 5.71
C TRP A 261 7.34 4.58 4.67
N ARG A 262 6.95 4.95 3.45
CA ARG A 262 6.95 4.00 2.33
C ARG A 262 8.37 3.54 2.01
N GLU A 263 9.32 4.45 1.94
CA GLU A 263 10.74 4.14 1.68
C GLU A 263 11.32 3.22 2.76
N GLN A 264 11.06 3.51 4.04
CA GLN A 264 11.48 2.65 5.14
C GLN A 264 10.88 1.24 5.04
N SER A 265 9.63 1.11 4.61
CA SER A 265 9.02 -0.22 4.44
C SER A 265 9.76 -1.06 3.39
N TYR A 266 10.20 -0.45 2.29
CA TYR A 266 11.01 -1.11 1.28
C TYR A 266 12.44 -1.38 1.75
N HIS A 267 13.03 -0.47 2.50
CA HIS A 267 14.32 -0.66 3.15
C HIS A 267 14.30 -1.87 4.10
N LEU A 268 13.29 -1.96 4.96
CA LEU A 268 13.10 -3.10 5.85
C LEU A 268 12.98 -4.42 5.07
N LEU A 269 12.18 -4.44 4.00
CA LEU A 269 12.01 -5.62 3.17
C LEU A 269 13.28 -5.99 2.40
N TYR A 270 14.09 -5.02 1.99
CA TYR A 270 15.36 -5.22 1.29
C TYR A 270 16.35 -5.98 2.16
N TYR A 271 16.54 -5.54 3.41
CA TYR A 271 17.48 -6.15 4.36
C TYR A 271 16.90 -7.32 5.16
N THR A 272 15.57 -7.41 5.28
CA THR A 272 14.89 -8.46 6.05
C THR A 272 13.79 -9.09 5.21
N PRO A 273 14.14 -10.00 4.27
CA PRO A 273 13.16 -10.65 3.40
C PRO A 273 12.07 -11.44 4.14
N THR A 274 12.36 -11.89 5.38
CA THR A 274 11.42 -12.59 6.28
C THR A 274 10.40 -11.65 6.93
N LEU A 275 10.50 -10.32 6.75
CA LEU A 275 9.54 -9.32 7.23
C LEU A 275 8.08 -9.67 6.90
N LEU A 276 7.85 -10.36 5.78
CA LEU A 276 6.51 -10.74 5.33
C LEU A 276 5.88 -11.88 6.15
N THR A 277 6.68 -12.66 6.86
CA THR A 277 6.26 -13.92 7.49
C THR A 277 6.69 -14.06 8.95
N GLU A 278 7.70 -13.32 9.39
CA GLU A 278 8.26 -13.41 10.73
C GLU A 278 8.18 -12.06 11.47
N ASN A 279 8.18 -12.11 12.79
CA ASN A 279 8.31 -10.90 13.59
C ASN A 279 9.69 -10.27 13.37
N TYR A 280 9.73 -8.99 13.06
CA TYR A 280 11.00 -8.26 12.96
C TYR A 280 11.68 -8.13 14.33
N LYS A 281 10.91 -7.77 15.37
CA LYS A 281 11.37 -7.72 16.76
C LYS A 281 11.44 -9.13 17.33
N GLN A 282 12.57 -9.49 17.90
CA GLN A 282 12.73 -10.74 18.62
C GLN A 282 12.16 -10.62 20.03
N PHE A 283 11.42 -11.63 20.46
CA PHE A 283 10.84 -11.74 21.79
C PHE A 283 11.52 -12.86 22.56
N PRO A 284 11.87 -12.66 23.87
CA PRO A 284 12.38 -13.73 24.72
C PRO A 284 11.45 -14.93 24.85
N ASN A 285 10.14 -14.69 24.88
CA ASN A 285 9.11 -15.71 24.92
C ASN A 285 8.13 -15.56 23.74
N ALA A 286 7.43 -16.63 23.37
CA ALA A 286 6.40 -16.57 22.34
C ALA A 286 5.25 -15.65 22.79
N ILE A 287 4.65 -14.93 21.83
CA ILE A 287 3.39 -14.21 22.06
C ILE A 287 2.26 -15.25 22.00
N GLU A 288 1.52 -15.36 23.08
CA GLU A 288 0.40 -16.30 23.20
C GLU A 288 -0.84 -15.72 22.51
N TRP A 289 -0.96 -15.96 21.20
CA TRP A 289 -2.12 -15.57 20.39
C TRP A 289 -3.30 -16.51 20.67
N GLU A 290 -4.52 -15.97 20.85
CA GLU A 290 -5.74 -16.75 21.03
C GLU A 290 -6.29 -17.24 19.68
N ASN A 291 -6.27 -16.39 18.66
CA ASN A 291 -6.74 -16.69 17.29
C ASN A 291 -8.17 -17.25 17.23
N ASP A 292 -9.06 -16.77 18.08
CA ASP A 292 -10.46 -17.21 18.11
C ASP A 292 -11.13 -17.01 16.74
N PRO A 293 -11.67 -18.06 16.11
CA PRO A 293 -12.23 -17.97 14.76
C PRO A 293 -13.51 -17.13 14.68
N ASP A 294 -14.32 -17.08 15.74
CA ASP A 294 -15.56 -16.31 15.78
C ASP A 294 -15.24 -14.81 15.89
N HIS A 295 -14.27 -14.45 16.73
CA HIS A 295 -13.76 -13.09 16.81
C HIS A 295 -13.14 -12.64 15.48
N VAL A 296 -12.34 -13.48 14.82
CA VAL A 296 -11.78 -13.20 13.50
C VAL A 296 -12.88 -13.00 12.46
N ALA A 297 -13.92 -13.81 12.49
CA ALA A 297 -15.05 -13.71 11.57
C ALA A 297 -15.83 -12.40 11.78
N ALA A 298 -16.17 -12.06 13.03
CA ALA A 298 -16.85 -10.81 13.38
C ALA A 298 -16.00 -9.58 12.95
N TRP A 299 -14.69 -9.58 13.24
CA TRP A 299 -13.79 -8.52 12.81
C TRP A 299 -13.77 -8.36 11.28
N LYS A 300 -13.67 -9.46 10.53
CA LYS A 300 -13.68 -9.41 9.05
C LYS A 300 -14.97 -8.81 8.47
N ARG A 301 -16.10 -9.03 9.12
CA ARG A 301 -17.40 -8.49 8.69
C ARG A 301 -17.66 -7.06 9.16
N GLY A 302 -16.83 -6.51 10.07
CA GLY A 302 -17.11 -5.24 10.74
C GLY A 302 -18.35 -5.31 11.63
N GLU A 303 -18.38 -6.34 12.49
CA GLU A 303 -19.45 -6.67 13.42
C GLU A 303 -18.90 -6.92 14.83
N THR A 304 -17.97 -6.06 15.26
CA THR A 304 -17.30 -6.21 16.56
C THR A 304 -18.02 -5.48 17.70
N GLY A 305 -18.95 -4.57 17.38
CA GLY A 305 -19.54 -3.66 18.33
C GLY A 305 -18.62 -2.53 18.78
N TYR A 306 -17.52 -2.30 18.03
CA TYR A 306 -16.62 -1.17 18.18
C TYR A 306 -16.67 -0.32 16.91
N SER A 307 -17.42 0.76 16.96
CA SER A 307 -17.92 1.50 15.80
C SER A 307 -16.83 1.95 14.82
N LEU A 308 -15.70 2.50 15.29
CA LEU A 308 -14.59 2.90 14.43
C LEU A 308 -13.87 1.69 13.78
N VAL A 309 -13.81 0.56 14.48
CA VAL A 309 -13.24 -0.69 13.96
C VAL A 309 -14.15 -1.24 12.85
N ASP A 310 -15.45 -1.30 13.11
CA ASP A 310 -16.44 -1.82 12.17
C ASP A 310 -16.52 -0.94 10.91
N ALA A 311 -16.53 0.38 11.08
CA ALA A 311 -16.48 1.32 9.96
C ALA A 311 -15.22 1.12 9.09
N GLY A 312 -14.06 0.92 9.70
CA GLY A 312 -12.80 0.65 9.00
C GLY A 312 -12.85 -0.65 8.17
N MET A 313 -13.38 -1.73 8.73
CA MET A 313 -13.52 -3.00 8.03
C MET A 313 -14.56 -2.94 6.91
N ARG A 314 -15.67 -2.23 7.13
CA ARG A 314 -16.70 -2.02 6.10
C ARG A 314 -16.23 -1.09 4.98
N GLN A 315 -15.40 -0.08 5.27
CA GLN A 315 -14.71 0.70 4.22
C GLN A 315 -13.80 -0.20 3.38
N LEU A 316 -13.00 -1.06 4.02
CA LEU A 316 -12.14 -2.01 3.32
C LEU A 316 -12.95 -2.89 2.37
N GLU A 317 -14.08 -3.45 2.83
CA GLU A 317 -14.93 -4.30 1.99
C GLU A 317 -15.62 -3.51 0.88
N ARG A 318 -16.11 -2.31 1.13
CA ARG A 318 -16.82 -1.49 0.15
C ARG A 318 -15.89 -0.93 -0.94
N GLU A 319 -14.71 -0.39 -0.54
CA GLU A 319 -13.85 0.38 -1.43
C GLU A 319 -12.57 -0.36 -1.87
N GLY A 320 -12.18 -1.44 -1.18
CA GLY A 320 -10.84 -2.02 -1.33
C GLY A 320 -9.74 -1.06 -0.85
N TYR A 321 -10.09 -0.13 0.01
CA TYR A 321 -9.24 0.88 0.62
C TYR A 321 -9.71 1.12 2.04
N VAL A 322 -8.81 1.46 2.94
CA VAL A 322 -9.14 1.96 4.27
C VAL A 322 -8.21 3.10 4.64
N HIS A 323 -8.78 4.18 5.15
CA HIS A 323 -8.03 5.35 5.59
C HIS A 323 -7.02 4.97 6.69
N ASN A 324 -5.85 5.63 6.72
CA ASN A 324 -4.76 5.24 7.64
C ASN A 324 -5.18 5.17 9.11
N ARG A 325 -5.98 6.11 9.59
CA ARG A 325 -6.39 6.14 11.00
C ARG A 325 -7.28 4.94 11.39
N PRO A 326 -8.39 4.64 10.71
CA PRO A 326 -9.13 3.40 10.91
C PRO A 326 -8.26 2.16 10.67
N ARG A 327 -7.34 2.16 9.66
CA ARG A 327 -6.42 1.04 9.40
C ARG A 327 -5.59 0.67 10.63
N GLN A 328 -5.05 1.66 11.33
CA GLN A 328 -4.32 1.43 12.59
C GLN A 328 -5.23 0.88 13.70
N ASN A 329 -6.46 1.39 13.80
CA ASN A 329 -7.42 0.95 14.81
C ASN A 329 -7.87 -0.50 14.60
N VAL A 330 -8.24 -0.87 13.38
CA VAL A 330 -8.65 -2.25 13.08
C VAL A 330 -7.52 -3.26 13.31
N ALA A 331 -6.26 -2.86 13.01
CA ALA A 331 -5.09 -3.71 13.23
C ALA A 331 -4.75 -3.84 14.71
N SER A 332 -4.83 -2.74 15.48
CA SER A 332 -4.62 -2.77 16.94
C SER A 332 -5.71 -3.58 17.64
N PHE A 333 -6.97 -3.41 17.25
CA PHE A 333 -8.08 -4.17 17.82
C PHE A 333 -7.88 -5.66 17.60
N LEU A 334 -7.58 -6.10 16.38
CA LEU A 334 -7.31 -7.50 16.08
C LEU A 334 -6.18 -8.07 16.94
N THR A 335 -5.03 -7.39 16.98
CA THR A 335 -3.81 -7.93 17.58
C THR A 335 -3.73 -7.76 19.10
N LYS A 336 -4.45 -6.79 19.66
CA LYS A 336 -4.42 -6.50 21.10
C LYS A 336 -5.72 -6.90 21.80
N HIS A 337 -6.85 -6.41 21.33
CA HIS A 337 -8.13 -6.73 22.02
C HIS A 337 -8.60 -8.15 21.75
N LEU A 338 -8.35 -8.68 20.55
CA LEU A 338 -8.71 -10.07 20.20
C LEU A 338 -7.54 -11.05 20.32
N LEU A 339 -6.33 -10.60 20.59
CA LEU A 339 -5.10 -11.41 20.62
C LEU A 339 -4.97 -12.37 19.42
N VAL A 340 -5.23 -11.86 18.23
CA VAL A 340 -5.08 -12.59 16.98
C VAL A 340 -3.75 -12.24 16.33
N ASP A 341 -3.04 -13.25 15.82
CA ASP A 341 -1.77 -13.08 15.12
C ASP A 341 -1.92 -12.08 13.95
N TRP A 342 -1.04 -11.10 13.90
CA TRP A 342 -1.05 -10.05 12.88
C TRP A 342 -1.05 -10.58 11.44
N ARG A 343 -0.50 -11.78 11.22
CA ARG A 343 -0.45 -12.42 9.89
C ARG A 343 -1.85 -12.75 9.38
N VAL A 344 -2.82 -13.01 10.26
CA VAL A 344 -4.23 -13.24 9.90
C VAL A 344 -4.82 -11.98 9.27
N GLY A 345 -4.63 -10.84 9.94
CA GLY A 345 -5.09 -9.54 9.45
C GLY A 345 -4.36 -9.10 8.18
N ALA A 346 -3.03 -9.26 8.14
CA ALA A 346 -2.21 -8.91 6.99
C ALA A 346 -2.63 -9.68 5.72
N ARG A 347 -2.96 -10.99 5.84
CA ARG A 347 -3.51 -11.79 4.73
C ARG A 347 -4.88 -11.28 4.28
N HIS A 348 -5.79 -11.01 5.22
CA HIS A 348 -7.10 -10.46 4.88
C HIS A 348 -7.00 -9.14 4.12
N PHE A 349 -6.10 -8.26 4.54
CA PHE A 349 -5.82 -6.99 3.84
C PHE A 349 -5.22 -7.22 2.45
N ALA A 350 -4.31 -8.18 2.31
CA ALA A 350 -3.73 -8.55 1.01
C ALA A 350 -4.81 -8.99 0.00
N ASP A 351 -5.83 -9.70 0.47
CA ASP A 351 -6.93 -10.19 -0.37
C ASP A 351 -7.92 -9.08 -0.77
N ARG A 352 -8.09 -8.05 0.05
CA ARG A 352 -9.13 -7.03 -0.10
C ARG A 352 -8.65 -5.69 -0.68
N LEU A 353 -7.41 -5.28 -0.37
CA LEU A 353 -6.89 -3.97 -0.74
C LEU A 353 -6.59 -3.85 -2.24
N LEU A 354 -6.97 -2.72 -2.83
CA LEU A 354 -6.51 -2.27 -4.15
C LEU A 354 -5.04 -1.84 -4.11
N ASP A 355 -4.64 -1.25 -2.99
CA ASP A 355 -3.31 -0.68 -2.76
C ASP A 355 -2.37 -1.64 -2.03
N HIS A 356 -2.68 -2.95 -2.02
CA HIS A 356 -1.82 -3.89 -1.33
C HIS A 356 -0.37 -3.81 -1.83
N ASP A 357 0.49 -3.38 -0.93
CA ASP A 357 1.93 -3.39 -1.06
C ASP A 357 2.51 -4.27 0.05
N PRO A 358 3.19 -5.39 -0.27
CA PRO A 358 3.67 -6.33 0.74
C PRO A 358 4.59 -5.69 1.78
N ALA A 359 5.48 -4.77 1.38
CA ALA A 359 6.39 -4.10 2.30
C ALA A 359 5.62 -3.21 3.29
N ALA A 360 4.79 -2.29 2.78
CA ALA A 360 4.01 -1.38 3.60
C ALA A 360 2.97 -2.12 4.46
N ASN A 361 2.35 -3.19 3.91
CA ASN A 361 1.39 -4.00 4.65
C ASN A 361 2.05 -4.71 5.83
N ALA A 362 3.15 -5.44 5.60
CA ALA A 362 3.84 -6.16 6.67
C ALA A 362 4.44 -5.20 7.73
N ALA A 363 5.11 -4.13 7.29
CA ALA A 363 5.67 -3.14 8.21
C ALA A 363 4.58 -2.46 9.05
N GLY A 364 3.45 -2.05 8.46
CA GLY A 364 2.34 -1.41 9.17
C GLY A 364 1.63 -2.33 10.15
N TRP A 365 1.38 -3.59 9.77
CA TRP A 365 0.82 -4.60 10.67
C TRP A 365 1.73 -4.89 11.86
N GLN A 366 3.01 -5.08 11.61
CA GLN A 366 3.98 -5.35 12.67
C GLN A 366 4.21 -4.13 13.59
N TRP A 367 4.21 -2.91 13.03
CA TRP A 367 4.28 -1.69 13.83
C TRP A 367 3.10 -1.60 14.82
N THR A 368 1.87 -1.87 14.35
CA THR A 368 0.67 -1.87 15.20
C THR A 368 0.66 -3.04 16.18
N ALA A 369 1.10 -4.22 15.77
CA ALA A 369 1.21 -5.41 16.61
C ALA A 369 2.32 -5.35 17.65
N SER A 370 3.18 -4.30 17.66
CA SER A 370 4.39 -4.19 18.49
C SER A 370 5.45 -5.26 18.19
N THR A 371 5.41 -5.87 17.01
CA THR A 371 6.39 -6.87 16.55
C THR A 371 7.37 -6.31 15.51
N GLY A 372 7.23 -5.01 15.16
CA GLY A 372 8.03 -4.29 14.17
C GLY A 372 9.12 -3.39 14.77
N THR A 373 9.47 -2.35 14.00
CA THR A 373 10.56 -1.40 14.29
C THR A 373 10.16 -0.27 15.23
N ASP A 374 9.30 -0.45 16.19
CA ASP A 374 8.92 0.60 17.13
C ASP A 374 9.74 0.53 18.40
N SER A 375 10.10 1.69 18.97
CA SER A 375 10.71 1.80 20.30
C SER A 375 9.72 1.52 21.43
N VAL A 376 8.41 1.55 21.18
CA VAL A 376 7.37 1.25 22.17
C VAL A 376 7.20 -0.25 22.31
N ASP A 377 7.38 -0.75 23.55
CA ASP A 377 7.31 -2.19 23.81
C ASP A 377 5.92 -2.77 23.62
N VAL A 378 4.88 -2.08 24.09
CA VAL A 378 3.49 -2.50 23.92
C VAL A 378 2.65 -1.30 23.48
N ARG A 379 2.21 -1.30 22.23
CA ARG A 379 1.32 -0.28 21.67
C ARG A 379 -0.10 -0.82 21.63
N ILE A 380 -1.00 -0.21 22.39
CA ILE A 380 -2.44 -0.55 22.38
C ILE A 380 -3.20 0.73 22.07
N PHE A 381 -3.93 0.78 20.96
CA PHE A 381 -4.87 1.85 20.68
C PHE A 381 -6.22 1.50 21.29
N ASP A 382 -6.68 2.34 22.19
CA ASP A 382 -8.01 2.23 22.76
C ASP A 382 -9.04 2.71 21.74
N PRO A 383 -9.97 1.85 21.24
CA PRO A 383 -10.86 2.20 20.15
C PRO A 383 -11.83 3.33 20.46
N VAL A 384 -12.26 3.47 21.72
CA VAL A 384 -13.15 4.55 22.16
C VAL A 384 -12.40 5.88 22.19
N ALA A 385 -11.20 5.91 22.80
CA ALA A 385 -10.37 7.10 22.84
C ALA A 385 -9.91 7.54 21.44
N GLN A 386 -9.65 6.59 20.54
CA GLN A 386 -9.31 6.90 19.15
C GLN A 386 -10.49 7.50 18.39
N MET A 387 -11.69 6.96 18.58
CA MET A 387 -12.90 7.53 17.97
C MET A 387 -13.17 8.92 18.50
N SER A 388 -13.18 9.11 19.82
CA SER A 388 -13.36 10.43 20.45
C SER A 388 -12.37 11.48 19.95
N LYS A 389 -11.16 11.05 19.57
CA LYS A 389 -10.12 11.97 19.10
C LYS A 389 -10.23 12.33 17.62
N TYR A 390 -10.66 11.41 16.76
CA TYR A 390 -10.54 11.54 15.32
C TYR A 390 -11.88 11.56 14.56
N ASP A 391 -12.96 11.10 15.19
CA ASP A 391 -14.32 11.02 14.63
C ASP A 391 -15.38 11.28 15.72
N ASP A 392 -15.19 12.32 16.53
CA ASP A 392 -16.09 12.68 17.65
C ASP A 392 -17.52 13.03 17.18
N GLY A 393 -17.66 13.53 15.94
CA GLY A 393 -18.93 13.74 15.25
C GLY A 393 -19.55 12.48 14.66
N ALA A 394 -18.83 11.34 14.67
CA ALA A 394 -19.24 10.06 14.07
C ALA A 394 -19.54 10.13 12.55
N ASP A 395 -18.99 11.11 11.84
CA ASP A 395 -19.22 11.31 10.40
C ASP A 395 -18.71 10.12 9.59
N TYR A 396 -17.48 9.64 9.90
CA TYR A 396 -16.91 8.47 9.24
C TYR A 396 -17.64 7.18 9.63
N VAL A 397 -17.97 7.02 10.90
CA VAL A 397 -18.69 5.84 11.37
C VAL A 397 -20.06 5.74 10.69
N THR A 398 -20.85 6.79 10.66
CA THR A 398 -22.21 6.77 10.08
C THR A 398 -22.21 6.64 8.55
N GLU A 399 -21.10 6.96 7.87
CA GLU A 399 -20.94 6.68 6.44
C GLU A 399 -20.82 5.16 6.15
N TYR A 400 -20.12 4.41 7.01
CA TYR A 400 -19.85 2.99 6.77
C TYR A 400 -20.69 2.03 7.63
N VAL A 401 -21.33 2.53 8.70
CA VAL A 401 -22.19 1.78 9.61
C VAL A 401 -23.59 2.41 9.60
N PRO A 402 -24.42 2.10 8.60
CA PRO A 402 -25.73 2.72 8.44
C PRO A 402 -26.70 2.46 9.60
N GLU A 403 -26.52 1.38 10.36
CA GLU A 403 -27.31 1.05 11.55
C GLU A 403 -27.18 2.09 12.65
N LEU A 404 -26.10 2.86 12.69
CA LEU A 404 -25.85 3.92 13.67
C LEU A 404 -26.32 5.30 13.21
N ARG A 405 -26.90 5.44 12.03
CA ARG A 405 -27.44 6.73 11.55
C ARG A 405 -28.61 7.17 12.42
N GLY A 406 -28.52 8.42 12.87
CA GLY A 406 -29.53 8.99 13.76
C GLY A 406 -29.27 8.77 15.25
N VAL A 407 -28.32 7.90 15.62
CA VAL A 407 -27.83 7.79 17.00
C VAL A 407 -26.98 9.01 17.35
N PRO A 408 -27.12 9.62 18.52
CA PRO A 408 -26.26 10.74 18.92
C PRO A 408 -24.79 10.36 18.91
N ALA A 409 -23.93 11.24 18.35
CA ALA A 409 -22.49 10.95 18.17
C ALA A 409 -21.80 10.51 19.48
N SER A 410 -22.11 11.17 20.62
CA SER A 410 -21.57 10.78 21.93
C SER A 410 -21.92 9.34 22.31
N LYS A 411 -23.13 8.87 21.97
CA LYS A 411 -23.54 7.48 22.22
C LYS A 411 -22.84 6.50 21.28
N ILE A 412 -22.54 6.90 20.05
CA ILE A 412 -21.74 6.08 19.11
C ILE A 412 -20.31 5.96 19.61
N VAL A 413 -19.69 7.06 20.08
CA VAL A 413 -18.33 7.04 20.69
C VAL A 413 -18.30 6.10 21.89
N ASP A 414 -19.30 6.21 22.78
CA ASP A 414 -19.36 5.46 24.02
C ASP A 414 -20.06 4.09 23.87
N TRP A 415 -20.37 3.65 22.64
CA TRP A 415 -21.14 2.43 22.37
C TRP A 415 -20.71 1.21 23.17
N PRO A 416 -19.39 0.88 23.29
CA PRO A 416 -18.98 -0.27 24.06
C PRO A 416 -19.24 -0.17 25.58
N THR A 417 -19.53 1.01 26.08
CA THR A 417 -19.76 1.27 27.52
C THR A 417 -21.24 1.43 27.88
N LEU A 418 -22.13 1.46 26.87
CA LEU A 418 -23.58 1.54 27.09
C LEU A 418 -24.10 0.22 27.68
N SER A 419 -25.21 0.32 28.39
CA SER A 419 -25.97 -0.88 28.81
C SER A 419 -26.63 -1.57 27.61
N ASP A 420 -26.95 -2.86 27.74
CA ASP A 420 -27.64 -3.61 26.70
C ASP A 420 -28.99 -2.96 26.35
N ALA A 421 -29.75 -2.48 27.35
CA ALA A 421 -31.00 -1.79 27.13
C ALA A 421 -30.86 -0.50 26.32
N GLU A 422 -29.82 0.30 26.58
CA GLU A 422 -29.56 1.50 25.79
C GLU A 422 -29.20 1.15 24.34
N ARG A 423 -28.39 0.11 24.12
CA ARG A 423 -28.03 -0.34 22.77
C ARG A 423 -29.24 -0.82 21.97
N GLU A 424 -30.10 -1.64 22.59
CA GLU A 424 -31.34 -2.12 21.99
C GLU A 424 -32.30 -0.98 21.65
N GLU A 425 -32.37 0.05 22.49
CA GLU A 425 -33.21 1.24 22.23
C GLU A 425 -32.67 2.09 21.08
N LEU A 426 -31.34 2.30 21.01
CA LEU A 426 -30.68 3.20 20.07
C LEU A 426 -30.47 2.60 18.68
N ALA A 427 -30.01 1.36 18.60
CA ALA A 427 -29.74 0.66 17.34
C ALA A 427 -29.75 -0.88 17.53
N PRO A 428 -30.94 -1.52 17.56
CA PRO A 428 -31.08 -2.95 17.80
C PRO A 428 -30.42 -3.83 16.73
N ASP A 429 -30.18 -3.28 15.52
CA ASP A 429 -29.54 -3.99 14.41
C ASP A 429 -28.00 -3.90 14.44
N TYR A 430 -27.42 -3.08 15.33
CA TYR A 430 -25.96 -2.96 15.44
C TYR A 430 -25.43 -3.85 16.58
N PRO A 431 -24.36 -4.64 16.37
CA PRO A 431 -23.93 -5.65 17.31
C PRO A 431 -23.45 -5.10 18.65
N HIS A 432 -23.64 -5.92 19.69
CA HIS A 432 -23.00 -5.71 21.00
C HIS A 432 -21.49 -5.92 20.90
N PRO A 433 -20.69 -5.29 21.78
CA PRO A 433 -19.24 -5.50 21.84
C PRO A 433 -18.91 -6.98 22.08
N ILE A 434 -18.07 -7.55 21.20
CA ILE A 434 -17.67 -8.98 21.29
C ILE A 434 -16.66 -9.28 22.40
N VAL A 435 -16.02 -8.24 22.96
CA VAL A 435 -15.12 -8.35 24.12
C VAL A 435 -15.33 -7.16 25.06
N ASP A 436 -15.09 -7.35 26.35
CA ASP A 436 -15.01 -6.23 27.29
C ASP A 436 -13.72 -5.44 27.07
N ARG A 437 -13.85 -4.11 26.96
CA ARG A 437 -12.76 -3.18 26.64
C ARG A 437 -11.60 -3.26 27.63
N ASN A 438 -11.91 -3.20 28.94
CA ASN A 438 -10.89 -3.13 29.99
C ASN A 438 -10.20 -4.48 30.19
N ALA A 439 -10.99 -5.55 30.25
CA ALA A 439 -10.48 -6.91 30.37
C ALA A 439 -9.57 -7.28 29.18
N ALA A 440 -9.95 -6.91 27.96
CA ALA A 440 -9.15 -7.13 26.74
C ALA A 440 -7.83 -6.34 26.76
N TYR A 441 -7.87 -5.07 27.19
CA TYR A 441 -6.67 -4.23 27.34
C TYR A 441 -5.69 -4.84 28.34
N GLU A 442 -6.15 -5.17 29.55
CA GLU A 442 -5.31 -5.76 30.58
C GLU A 442 -4.75 -7.13 30.18
N ARG A 443 -5.55 -7.94 29.49
CA ARG A 443 -5.11 -9.23 28.95
C ARG A 443 -3.99 -9.04 27.94
N ALA A 444 -4.15 -8.14 26.98
CA ALA A 444 -3.12 -7.82 26.01
C ALA A 444 -1.81 -7.36 26.68
N GLN A 445 -1.93 -6.47 27.64
CA GLN A 445 -0.75 -5.99 28.39
C GLN A 445 0.01 -7.14 29.06
N ARG A 446 -0.71 -8.02 29.78
CA ARG A 446 -0.10 -9.19 30.43
C ARG A 446 0.58 -10.16 29.45
N VAL A 447 -0.04 -10.43 28.31
CA VAL A 447 0.51 -11.35 27.29
C VAL A 447 1.79 -10.77 26.70
N PHE A 448 1.79 -9.48 26.32
CA PHE A 448 2.98 -8.85 25.74
C PHE A 448 4.10 -8.62 26.76
N GLU A 449 3.79 -8.32 28.03
CA GLU A 449 4.81 -8.21 29.09
C GLU A 449 5.50 -9.56 29.34
N ARG A 450 4.74 -10.67 29.33
CA ARG A 450 5.34 -12.02 29.38
C ARG A 450 6.20 -12.33 28.18
N ALA A 451 5.73 -12.01 26.98
CA ALA A 451 6.52 -12.20 25.76
C ALA A 451 7.84 -11.41 25.80
N LEU A 452 7.85 -10.21 26.39
CA LEU A 452 9.01 -9.37 26.60
C LEU A 452 9.91 -9.81 27.77
N GLY A 453 9.55 -10.86 28.54
CA GLY A 453 10.30 -11.31 29.71
C GLY A 453 10.24 -10.34 30.90
N LYS A 454 9.21 -9.49 30.98
CA LYS A 454 9.01 -8.50 32.05
C LYS A 454 8.20 -9.05 33.22
N ARG A 455 7.63 -10.23 33.10
CA ARG A 455 6.86 -10.98 34.09
C ARG A 455 7.18 -12.46 34.01
#